data_f73e098a235ee69315e9e92d7622c1c6
#
_entry.id   f73e098a235ee69315e9e92d7622c1c6
#
_cell.length_a   1.000
_cell.length_b   1.000
_cell.length_c   1.000
_cell.angle_alpha   90.00
_cell.angle_beta   90.00
_cell.angle_gamma   90.00
#
_symmetry.space_group_name_H-M   'P 1'
#
loop_
_entity.id
_entity.type
_entity.pdbx_description
1 polymer ?
#
loop_
_entity_poly.entity_id
_entity_poly.type
_entity_poly.pdbx_seq_one_letter_code
_entity_poly.pdbx_strand_id
1 'polypeptide(L)'
;MIAAIRRAFIIDRDEFVRLSLSKMLQKYGFTVEEIEDFSQLEGREKDIRGGIVVADVDIEVLEGRLSLLKKWSDRFILTSPLVTEELTLRLKKMGVQHIIKKPVDPRILRKVIRTISFPDGVKVPSLGKKKGGFPLRSERR
;
A
#
# COMPACT_ATOMS: atom_id res chain seq x y z
N MET A 1 2.03 22.17 14.63
CA MET A 1 1.51 21.80 13.30
C MET A 1 1.02 20.36 13.32
N ILE A 2 -0.14 20.14 12.75
CA ILE A 2 -0.72 18.80 12.69
C ILE A 2 -0.22 18.12 11.42
N ALA A 3 0.32 16.91 11.58
CA ALA A 3 0.77 16.11 10.43
C ALA A 3 -0.42 15.70 9.56
N ALA A 4 -0.20 15.64 8.28
CA ALA A 4 -1.24 15.18 7.35
C ALA A 4 -1.59 13.72 7.65
N ILE A 5 -2.89 13.40 7.57
CA ILE A 5 -3.34 12.03 7.73
C ILE A 5 -3.03 11.27 6.45
N ARG A 6 -2.35 10.14 6.59
CA ARG A 6 -2.07 9.24 5.48
C ARG A 6 -2.99 8.04 5.59
N ARG A 7 -3.84 7.86 4.60
CA ARG A 7 -4.76 6.74 4.58
C ARG A 7 -4.23 5.59 3.74
N ALA A 8 -4.49 4.38 4.21
CA ALA A 8 -4.22 3.17 3.43
C ALA A 8 -5.56 2.47 3.25
N PHE A 9 -6.00 2.37 2.02
CA PHE A 9 -7.24 1.67 1.68
C PHE A 9 -6.89 0.22 1.39
N ILE A 10 -7.61 -0.71 2.00
CA ILE A 10 -7.39 -2.14 1.81
C ILE A 10 -8.61 -2.77 1.17
N ILE A 11 -8.39 -3.50 0.07
CA ILE A 11 -9.41 -4.31 -0.59
C ILE A 11 -8.90 -5.75 -0.57
N ASP A 12 -9.56 -6.61 0.20
CA ASP A 12 -9.24 -8.04 0.24
C ASP A 12 -10.42 -8.79 0.83
N ARG A 13 -10.76 -9.93 0.24
CA ARG A 13 -11.89 -10.73 0.72
C ARG A 13 -11.56 -11.46 2.02
N ASP A 14 -10.28 -11.73 2.27
CA ASP A 14 -9.85 -12.50 3.42
C ASP A 14 -9.70 -11.58 4.65
N GLU A 15 -10.51 -11.82 5.65
CA GLU A 15 -10.50 -11.03 6.88
C GLU A 15 -9.15 -11.08 7.59
N PHE A 16 -8.50 -12.25 7.60
CA PHE A 16 -7.20 -12.39 8.26
C PHE A 16 -6.12 -11.60 7.54
N VAL A 17 -6.19 -11.56 6.21
CA VAL A 17 -5.26 -10.76 5.42
C VAL A 17 -5.47 -9.28 5.72
N ARG A 18 -6.73 -8.82 5.76
CA ARG A 18 -7.03 -7.42 6.08
C ARG A 18 -6.49 -7.05 7.46
N LEU A 19 -6.68 -7.93 8.45
CA LEU A 19 -6.19 -7.67 9.79
C LEU A 19 -4.67 -7.57 9.83
N SER A 20 -3.99 -8.48 9.16
CA SER A 20 -2.53 -8.50 9.08
C SER A 20 -1.99 -7.25 8.40
N LEU A 21 -2.55 -6.89 7.25
CA LEU A 21 -2.15 -5.68 6.51
C LEU A 21 -2.42 -4.43 7.34
N SER A 22 -3.57 -4.39 8.00
CA SER A 22 -3.93 -3.24 8.83
C SER A 22 -2.89 -3.00 9.91
N LYS A 23 -2.46 -4.06 10.59
CA LYS A 23 -1.44 -3.95 11.63
C LYS A 23 -0.10 -3.46 11.07
N MET A 24 0.31 -4.00 9.91
CA MET A 24 1.54 -3.56 9.26
C MET A 24 1.48 -2.08 8.90
N LEU A 25 0.39 -1.66 8.27
CA LEU A 25 0.25 -0.30 7.78
C LEU A 25 0.12 0.72 8.90
N GLN A 26 -0.55 0.34 9.98
CA GLN A 26 -0.62 1.22 11.16
C GLN A 26 0.77 1.48 11.75
N LYS A 27 1.63 0.47 11.75
CA LYS A 27 3.01 0.64 12.21
C LYS A 27 3.79 1.62 11.34
N TYR A 28 3.41 1.73 10.07
CA TYR A 28 4.07 2.66 9.15
C TYR A 28 3.43 4.04 9.14
N GLY A 29 2.50 4.29 10.05
CA GLY A 29 1.91 5.62 10.21
C GLY A 29 0.63 5.86 9.42
N PHE A 30 0.06 4.82 8.84
CA PHE A 30 -1.18 4.96 8.06
C PHE A 30 -2.41 4.79 8.94
N THR A 31 -3.46 5.55 8.60
CA THR A 31 -4.80 5.31 9.09
C THR A 31 -5.46 4.39 8.08
N VAL A 32 -5.84 3.20 8.51
CA VAL A 32 -6.34 2.16 7.61
C VAL A 32 -7.84 2.24 7.46
N GLU A 33 -8.29 2.09 6.22
CA GLU A 33 -9.71 2.02 5.90
C GLU A 33 -9.93 0.80 5.01
N GLU A 34 -10.77 -0.14 5.46
CA GLU A 34 -11.11 -1.33 4.67
C GLU A 34 -12.30 -0.98 3.80
N ILE A 35 -12.20 -1.27 2.53
CA ILE A 35 -13.27 -1.02 1.56
C ILE A 35 -13.57 -2.29 0.78
N GLU A 36 -14.76 -2.37 0.19
CA GLU A 36 -15.18 -3.58 -0.52
C GLU A 36 -14.81 -3.56 -2.00
N ASP A 37 -14.85 -2.39 -2.62
CA ASP A 37 -14.48 -2.26 -4.03
C ASP A 37 -14.05 -0.84 -4.36
N PHE A 38 -13.62 -0.66 -5.60
CA PHE A 38 -13.09 0.63 -6.06
C PHE A 38 -14.12 1.76 -6.11
N SER A 39 -15.41 1.42 -6.15
CA SER A 39 -16.43 2.48 -6.18
C SER A 39 -16.40 3.33 -4.92
N GLN A 40 -15.96 2.76 -3.81
CA GLN A 40 -15.85 3.48 -2.55
C GLN A 40 -14.71 4.50 -2.53
N LEU A 41 -13.87 4.49 -3.55
CA LEU A 41 -12.79 5.48 -3.70
C LEU A 41 -13.24 6.72 -4.47
N GLU A 42 -14.43 6.69 -5.07
CA GLU A 42 -14.94 7.84 -5.77
C GLU A 42 -15.14 9.00 -4.82
N GLY A 43 -14.66 10.19 -5.22
CA GLY A 43 -14.72 11.37 -4.38
C GLY A 43 -13.67 11.42 -3.27
N ARG A 44 -12.78 10.42 -3.22
CA ARG A 44 -11.75 10.33 -2.19
C ARG A 44 -10.36 10.68 -2.73
N GLU A 45 -10.27 11.48 -3.79
CA GLU A 45 -9.01 11.77 -4.46
C GLU A 45 -7.95 12.37 -3.54
N LYS A 46 -8.35 13.24 -2.63
CA LYS A 46 -7.40 13.85 -1.69
C LYS A 46 -6.80 12.81 -0.76
N ASP A 47 -7.63 11.90 -0.25
CA ASP A 47 -7.18 10.86 0.65
C ASP A 47 -6.23 9.89 -0.07
N ILE A 48 -6.53 9.56 -1.33
CA ILE A 48 -5.68 8.66 -2.11
C ILE A 48 -4.36 9.34 -2.45
N ARG A 49 -4.40 10.62 -2.81
CA ARG A 49 -3.19 11.37 -3.15
C ARG A 49 -2.21 11.40 -1.99
N GLY A 50 -2.71 11.48 -0.76
CA GLY A 50 -1.89 11.48 0.42
C GLY A 50 -1.65 10.10 1.01
N GLY A 51 -2.13 9.05 0.35
CA GLY A 51 -2.08 7.70 0.91
C GLY A 51 -1.74 6.64 -0.11
N ILE A 52 -2.23 5.43 0.13
CA ILE A 52 -2.00 4.28 -0.75
C ILE A 52 -3.26 3.41 -0.83
N VAL A 53 -3.30 2.57 -1.87
CA VAL A 53 -4.35 1.56 -2.03
C VAL A 53 -3.65 0.20 -2.14
N VAL A 54 -4.02 -0.73 -1.27
CA VAL A 54 -3.50 -2.10 -1.29
C VAL A 54 -4.67 -3.03 -1.61
N ALA A 55 -4.62 -3.71 -2.73
CA ALA A 55 -5.77 -4.46 -3.21
C ALA A 55 -5.41 -5.84 -3.75
N ASP A 56 -6.22 -6.82 -3.36
CA ASP A 56 -6.23 -8.15 -3.98
C ASP A 56 -7.54 -8.27 -4.76
N VAL A 57 -7.45 -8.03 -6.06
CA VAL A 57 -8.61 -8.08 -6.96
C VAL A 57 -8.23 -8.79 -8.24
N ASP A 58 -9.23 -9.33 -8.92
CA ASP A 58 -9.02 -10.02 -10.20
C ASP A 58 -8.60 -9.01 -11.27
N ILE A 59 -7.83 -9.48 -12.24
CA ILE A 59 -7.35 -8.62 -13.30
C ILE A 59 -8.51 -8.02 -14.11
N GLU A 60 -9.63 -8.74 -14.22
CA GLU A 60 -10.81 -8.23 -14.91
C GLU A 60 -11.38 -6.99 -14.24
N VAL A 61 -11.32 -6.96 -12.91
CA VAL A 61 -11.75 -5.77 -12.14
C VAL A 61 -10.87 -4.58 -12.50
N LEU A 62 -9.56 -4.81 -12.59
CA LEU A 62 -8.61 -3.75 -12.94
C LEU A 62 -8.81 -3.27 -14.37
N GLU A 63 -9.12 -4.19 -15.28
CA GLU A 63 -9.36 -3.83 -16.67
C GLU A 63 -10.56 -2.89 -16.82
N GLY A 64 -11.51 -2.98 -15.92
CA GLY A 64 -12.64 -2.08 -15.87
C GLY A 64 -12.35 -0.73 -15.22
N ARG A 65 -11.13 -0.55 -14.70
CA ARG A 65 -10.75 0.66 -13.94
C ARG A 65 -9.43 1.27 -14.43
N LEU A 66 -9.16 1.20 -15.72
CA LEU A 66 -7.88 1.65 -16.27
C LEU A 66 -7.60 3.13 -16.03
N SER A 67 -8.63 3.97 -16.12
CA SER A 67 -8.45 5.41 -15.90
C SER A 67 -8.01 5.71 -14.47
N LEU A 68 -8.59 4.98 -13.52
CA LEU A 68 -8.26 5.10 -12.11
C LEU A 68 -6.81 4.62 -11.87
N LEU A 69 -6.43 3.50 -12.47
CA LEU A 69 -5.10 2.96 -12.34
C LEU A 69 -4.04 3.90 -12.90
N LYS A 70 -4.30 4.53 -14.04
CA LYS A 70 -3.38 5.50 -14.62
C LYS A 70 -3.17 6.70 -13.70
N LYS A 71 -4.24 7.12 -13.04
CA LYS A 71 -4.19 8.29 -12.16
C LYS A 71 -3.40 8.01 -10.87
N TRP A 72 -3.51 6.79 -10.33
CA TRP A 72 -2.91 6.45 -9.04
C TRP A 72 -1.91 5.30 -9.12
N SER A 73 -1.31 5.06 -10.28
CA SER A 73 -0.42 3.92 -10.48
C SER A 73 0.77 3.90 -9.53
N ASP A 74 1.27 5.06 -9.13
CA ASP A 74 2.43 5.17 -8.26
C ASP A 74 2.12 4.86 -6.80
N ARG A 75 0.84 4.78 -6.42
CA ARG A 75 0.44 4.50 -5.04
C ARG A 75 -0.56 3.35 -4.93
N PHE A 76 -0.72 2.59 -5.99
CA PHE A 76 -1.54 1.39 -6.01
C PHE A 76 -0.63 0.17 -5.87
N ILE A 77 -0.92 -0.68 -4.88
CA ILE A 77 -0.16 -1.91 -4.65
C ILE A 77 -1.11 -3.09 -4.84
N LEU A 78 -0.83 -3.92 -5.83
CA LEU A 78 -1.60 -5.14 -6.05
C LEU A 78 -0.97 -6.27 -5.24
N THR A 79 -1.80 -7.00 -4.49
CA THR A 79 -1.37 -8.22 -3.82
C THR A 79 -2.05 -9.41 -4.50
N SER A 80 -1.33 -10.51 -4.65
CA SER A 80 -1.87 -11.69 -5.31
C SER A 80 -1.18 -12.96 -4.80
N PRO A 81 -1.92 -14.06 -4.60
CA PRO A 81 -1.30 -15.32 -4.23
C PRO A 81 -0.51 -15.95 -5.38
N LEU A 82 -0.83 -15.55 -6.61
CA LEU A 82 -0.14 -16.07 -7.81
C LEU A 82 0.44 -14.90 -8.59
N VAL A 83 1.78 -14.85 -8.66
CA VAL A 83 2.48 -13.83 -9.44
C VAL A 83 3.36 -14.54 -10.45
N THR A 84 2.94 -14.50 -11.72
CA THR A 84 3.70 -15.07 -12.82
C THR A 84 4.28 -13.94 -13.65
N GLU A 85 5.26 -14.29 -14.50
CA GLU A 85 5.85 -13.31 -15.42
C GLU A 85 4.79 -12.75 -16.37
N GLU A 86 3.92 -13.63 -16.89
CA GLU A 86 2.84 -13.21 -17.78
C GLU A 86 1.90 -12.21 -17.09
N LEU A 87 1.47 -12.54 -15.87
CA LEU A 87 0.59 -11.65 -15.11
C LEU A 87 1.28 -10.31 -14.85
N THR A 88 2.54 -10.35 -14.46
CA THR A 88 3.31 -9.13 -14.18
C THR A 88 3.37 -8.23 -15.41
N LEU A 89 3.60 -8.81 -16.59
CA LEU A 89 3.66 -8.02 -17.83
C LEU A 89 2.31 -7.38 -18.16
N ARG A 90 1.22 -8.15 -18.00
CA ARG A 90 -0.12 -7.60 -18.24
C ARG A 90 -0.43 -6.45 -17.31
N LEU A 91 -0.12 -6.61 -16.03
CA LEU A 91 -0.38 -5.58 -15.02
C LEU A 91 0.43 -4.31 -15.27
N LYS A 92 1.69 -4.46 -15.68
CA LYS A 92 2.53 -3.30 -16.00
C LYS A 92 1.97 -2.53 -17.20
N LYS A 93 1.46 -3.22 -18.20
CA LYS A 93 0.81 -2.57 -19.34
C LYS A 93 -0.43 -1.78 -18.93
N MET A 94 -1.09 -2.21 -17.87
CA MET A 94 -2.27 -1.52 -17.33
C MET A 94 -1.91 -0.35 -16.42
N GLY A 95 -0.63 -0.18 -16.10
CA GLY A 95 -0.16 0.91 -15.24
C GLY A 95 0.09 0.50 -13.81
N VAL A 96 0.00 -0.79 -13.48
CA VAL A 96 0.29 -1.27 -12.11
C VAL A 96 1.80 -1.37 -11.94
N GLN A 97 2.35 -0.58 -11.02
CA GLN A 97 3.79 -0.54 -10.80
C GLN A 97 4.25 -1.41 -9.64
N HIS A 98 3.37 -1.68 -8.70
CA HIS A 98 3.73 -2.41 -7.49
C HIS A 98 2.90 -3.67 -7.35
N ILE A 99 3.57 -4.81 -7.31
CA ILE A 99 2.93 -6.12 -7.18
C ILE A 99 3.65 -6.88 -6.06
N ILE A 100 2.88 -7.35 -5.08
CA ILE A 100 3.43 -8.12 -3.97
C ILE A 100 2.74 -9.47 -3.91
N LYS A 101 3.55 -10.53 -3.89
CA LYS A 101 3.03 -11.89 -3.75
C LYS A 101 2.57 -12.13 -2.32
N LYS A 102 1.41 -12.75 -2.16
CA LYS A 102 0.90 -13.17 -0.86
C LYS A 102 1.51 -14.50 -0.44
N PRO A 103 1.74 -14.74 0.85
CA PRO A 103 1.47 -13.83 1.97
C PRO A 103 2.42 -12.63 1.98
N VAL A 104 1.89 -11.48 2.35
CA VAL A 104 2.67 -10.25 2.29
C VAL A 104 3.76 -10.23 3.36
N ASP A 105 5.01 -10.11 2.90
CA ASP A 105 6.15 -9.95 3.80
C ASP A 105 6.25 -8.47 4.20
N PRO A 106 6.23 -8.18 5.52
CA PRO A 106 6.30 -6.79 5.98
C PRO A 106 7.50 -6.02 5.43
N ARG A 107 8.63 -6.71 5.24
CA ARG A 107 9.85 -6.06 4.74
C ARG A 107 9.68 -5.63 3.28
N ILE A 108 9.01 -6.45 2.48
CA ILE A 108 8.74 -6.14 1.08
C ILE A 108 7.75 -4.99 0.99
N LEU A 109 6.69 -5.05 1.79
CA LEU A 109 5.70 -3.98 1.82
C LEU A 109 6.34 -2.65 2.18
N ARG A 110 7.21 -2.65 3.19
CA ARG A 110 7.93 -1.45 3.61
C ARG A 110 8.80 -0.88 2.49
N LYS A 111 9.51 -1.75 1.76
CA LYS A 111 10.34 -1.32 0.64
C LYS A 111 9.51 -0.65 -0.44
N VAL A 112 8.37 -1.23 -0.77
CA VAL A 112 7.47 -0.65 -1.77
C VAL A 112 6.96 0.71 -1.31
N ILE A 113 6.49 0.80 -0.07
CA ILE A 113 5.96 2.06 0.46
C ILE A 113 7.02 3.16 0.42
N ARG A 114 8.28 2.83 0.67
CA ARG A 114 9.37 3.80 0.63
C ARG A 114 9.62 4.39 -0.75
N THR A 115 9.20 3.71 -1.80
CA THR A 115 9.34 4.24 -3.15
C THR A 115 8.22 5.20 -3.52
N ILE A 116 7.17 5.26 -2.70
CA ILE A 116 6.00 6.09 -2.98
C ILE A 116 6.22 7.50 -2.45
N SER A 117 5.96 8.50 -3.31
CA SER A 117 6.07 9.91 -2.93
C SER A 117 4.78 10.39 -2.29
N PHE A 118 4.91 11.15 -1.22
CA PHE A 118 3.76 11.76 -0.55
C PHE A 118 3.85 13.28 -0.66
N PRO A 119 2.69 13.95 -0.81
CA PRO A 119 2.68 15.40 -1.06
C PRO A 119 3.37 16.24 0.01
N ASP A 120 3.39 15.76 1.26
CA ASP A 120 4.02 16.48 2.37
C ASP A 120 5.54 16.30 2.41
N GLY A 121 6.09 15.45 1.54
CA GLY A 121 7.52 15.18 1.50
C GLY A 121 8.06 14.38 2.66
N VAL A 122 7.20 13.95 3.57
CA VAL A 122 7.62 13.16 4.73
C VAL A 122 7.66 11.70 4.35
N LYS A 123 8.77 11.05 4.64
CA LYS A 123 8.93 9.62 4.35
C LYS A 123 8.33 8.78 5.47
N VAL A 124 7.91 7.58 5.10
CA VAL A 124 7.42 6.59 6.05
C VAL A 124 8.55 6.23 7.01
N PRO A 125 8.27 6.15 8.32
CA PRO A 125 9.31 5.81 9.31
C PRO A 125 9.96 4.46 9.01
N SER A 126 11.27 4.40 9.28
CA SER A 126 12.01 3.16 9.16
C SER A 126 11.84 2.36 10.44
N LEU A 127 11.29 1.18 10.34
CA LEU A 127 11.13 0.28 11.48
C LEU A 127 12.33 -0.63 11.62
N GLY A 128 12.64 -1.03 12.85
CA GLY A 128 13.72 -1.95 13.12
C GLY A 128 15.06 -1.33 13.40
N LYS A 129 15.11 -0.06 13.56
CA LYS A 129 16.29 0.64 14.03
C LYS A 129 16.14 1.01 15.47
N LYS A 130 16.58 1.04 15.96
CA LYS A 130 16.29 1.51 16.87
C LYS A 130 16.92 2.07 17.50
N LYS A 131 16.97 2.43 16.77
CA LYS A 131 17.21 2.67 16.91
C LYS A 131 17.62 2.90 17.20
N GLY A 132 18.05 3.09 17.35
CA GLY A 132 18.30 2.88 17.32
C GLY A 132 18.50 3.16 17.61
N GLY A 133 18.80 3.48 18.01
CA GLY A 133 18.81 3.18 18.10
C GLY A 133 18.81 3.46 18.67
N PHE A 134 19.15 3.81 19.14
CA PHE A 134 19.06 3.68 19.41
C PHE A 134 19.28 3.44 19.90
N PRO A 135 19.02 3.59 20.31
CA PRO A 135 19.11 3.09 20.56
C PRO A 135 19.30 2.93 20.85
N LEU A 136 19.69 3.33 21.54
CA LEU A 136 19.82 2.76 21.53
C LEU A 136 19.92 2.55 21.93
N ARG A 137 19.73 2.69 22.32
CA ARG A 137 19.75 2.23 22.45
C ARG A 137 19.82 1.73 22.54
N SER A 138 19.66 2.19 23.36
CA SER A 138 19.64 1.52 23.06
C SER A 138 19.60 1.25 22.96
N GLU A 139 19.22 1.63 22.90
CA GLU A 139 19.09 1.27 22.59
C GLU A 139 19.13 0.92 22.55
N ARG A 140 19.16 1.14 23.19
CA ARG A 140 19.09 0.85 22.92
C ARG A 140 19.16 0.49 22.90
N ARG A 141 18.93 0.65 23.50
CA ARG A 141 18.83 0.30 23.16
C ARG A 141 19.02 0.10 22.96
#